data_effee4fb0cc96e4804c715c4954bad30
#
_entry.id   effee4fb0cc96e4804c715c4954bad30
#
_cell.length_a   1.000
_cell.length_b   1.000
_cell.length_c   1.000
_cell.angle_alpha   90.00
_cell.angle_beta   90.00
_cell.angle_gamma   90.00
#
_symmetry.space_group_name_H-M   'P 1'
#
loop_
_entity.id
_entity.type
_entity.pdbx_description
1 polymer ?
#
loop_
_entity_poly.entity_id
_entity_poly.type
_entity_poly.pdbx_seq_one_letter_code
_entity_poly.pdbx_strand_id
1 'polypeptide(L)'
;MSTKRVLAAVSGGVDSSVAVHLLRQQGYEVEGVILEFSPAHRAAVESARVIAEQMKMPLHVIECHREFEENVILPFCREYREGRTPNPCILCNPSTKFALICKAAAELGFDFVATGHYARVEHQSGGTAVLRKSDCLERDQSYMLYRLTQQQLSMLLLPLEGLGKT
;
A
#
# COMPACT_ATOMS: atom_id res chain seq x y z
N MET A 1 -0.53 21.06 -17.97
CA MET A 1 0.20 20.20 -17.00
C MET A 1 -0.31 18.79 -17.21
N SER A 2 0.56 17.78 -17.34
CA SER A 2 0.10 16.38 -17.46
C SER A 2 -0.55 15.93 -16.15
N THR A 3 -1.63 15.17 -16.26
CA THR A 3 -2.29 14.57 -15.10
C THR A 3 -1.32 13.62 -14.41
N LYS A 4 -1.19 13.73 -13.09
CA LYS A 4 -0.33 12.83 -12.31
C LYS A 4 -0.97 11.46 -12.19
N ARG A 5 -0.17 10.40 -12.33
CA ARG A 5 -0.60 9.00 -12.31
C ARG A 5 -0.27 8.33 -10.98
N VAL A 6 -1.24 7.61 -10.44
CA VAL A 6 -1.12 6.91 -9.14
C VAL A 6 -1.39 5.42 -9.29
N LEU A 7 -0.49 4.59 -8.81
CA LEU A 7 -0.70 3.15 -8.68
C LEU A 7 -1.21 2.84 -7.28
N ALA A 8 -2.50 2.53 -7.14
CA ALA A 8 -3.16 2.35 -5.85
C ALA A 8 -3.28 0.87 -5.48
N ALA A 9 -2.82 0.49 -4.28
CA ALA A 9 -3.00 -0.86 -3.77
C ALA A 9 -4.47 -1.11 -3.43
N VAL A 10 -5.08 -2.10 -4.10
CA VAL A 10 -6.49 -2.47 -3.96
C VAL A 10 -6.58 -3.87 -3.37
N SER A 11 -7.24 -4.01 -2.22
CA SER A 11 -7.40 -5.29 -1.52
C SER A 11 -8.79 -5.92 -1.70
N GLY A 12 -9.68 -5.29 -2.47
CA GLY A 12 -11.09 -5.67 -2.54
C GLY A 12 -11.92 -5.20 -1.34
N GLY A 13 -11.33 -4.49 -0.39
CA GLY A 13 -11.99 -3.93 0.79
C GLY A 13 -12.39 -2.46 0.61
N VAL A 14 -13.28 -1.99 1.52
CA VAL A 14 -13.85 -0.62 1.50
C VAL A 14 -12.76 0.45 1.54
N ASP A 15 -11.79 0.33 2.45
CA ASP A 15 -10.78 1.38 2.67
C ASP A 15 -9.96 1.66 1.41
N SER A 16 -9.51 0.61 0.71
CA SER A 16 -8.77 0.77 -0.55
C SER A 16 -9.62 1.37 -1.67
N SER A 17 -10.92 1.04 -1.71
CA SER A 17 -11.86 1.60 -2.70
C SER A 17 -12.12 3.08 -2.44
N VAL A 18 -12.30 3.47 -1.18
CA VAL A 18 -12.44 4.88 -0.79
C VAL A 18 -11.17 5.67 -1.12
N ALA A 19 -9.99 5.10 -0.87
CA ALA A 19 -8.71 5.72 -1.24
C ALA A 19 -8.63 6.04 -2.74
N VAL A 20 -9.00 5.08 -3.61
CA VAL A 20 -9.07 5.30 -5.07
C VAL A 20 -10.07 6.40 -5.42
N HIS A 21 -11.26 6.41 -4.81
CA HIS A 21 -12.27 7.42 -5.06
C HIS A 21 -11.76 8.83 -4.73
N LEU A 22 -11.15 9.01 -3.57
CA LEU A 22 -10.59 10.30 -3.14
C LEU A 22 -9.47 10.79 -4.05
N LEU A 23 -8.58 9.91 -4.49
CA LEU A 23 -7.51 10.26 -5.42
C LEU A 23 -8.06 10.76 -6.77
N ARG A 24 -9.11 10.11 -7.29
CA ARG A 24 -9.79 10.56 -8.50
C ARG A 24 -10.46 11.92 -8.33
N GLN A 25 -11.10 12.17 -7.17
CA GLN A 25 -11.66 13.49 -6.85
C GLN A 25 -10.58 14.57 -6.79
N GLN A 26 -9.35 14.23 -6.40
CA GLN A 26 -8.20 15.13 -6.40
C GLN A 26 -7.58 15.33 -7.81
N GLY A 27 -8.13 14.68 -8.83
CA GLY A 27 -7.70 14.84 -10.21
C GLY A 27 -6.57 13.93 -10.66
N TYR A 28 -6.23 12.89 -9.88
CA TYR A 28 -5.26 11.86 -10.28
C TYR A 28 -5.86 10.88 -11.29
N GLU A 29 -5.02 10.42 -12.23
CA GLU A 29 -5.28 9.20 -12.99
C GLU A 29 -4.85 8.00 -12.15
N VAL A 30 -5.80 7.09 -11.84
CA VAL A 30 -5.57 6.01 -10.89
C VAL A 30 -5.76 4.66 -11.54
N GLU A 31 -4.73 3.80 -11.44
CA GLU A 31 -4.80 2.38 -11.74
C GLU A 31 -4.58 1.55 -10.46
N GLY A 32 -5.16 0.36 -10.41
CA GLY A 32 -5.07 -0.53 -9.26
C GLY A 32 -3.87 -1.47 -9.34
N VAL A 33 -3.34 -1.86 -8.18
CA VAL A 33 -2.40 -2.98 -8.05
C VAL A 33 -2.80 -3.86 -6.88
N ILE A 34 -2.68 -5.18 -7.07
CA ILE A 34 -2.80 -6.17 -5.99
C ILE A 34 -1.60 -7.10 -6.02
N LEU A 35 -1.09 -7.44 -4.83
CA LEU A 35 -0.04 -8.42 -4.65
C LEU A 35 -0.67 -9.78 -4.31
N GLU A 36 -0.36 -10.80 -5.09
CA GLU A 36 -0.70 -12.19 -4.78
C GLU A 36 0.46 -12.81 -4.00
N PHE A 37 0.34 -12.79 -2.67
CA PHE A 37 1.39 -13.29 -1.77
C PHE A 37 1.49 -14.82 -1.71
N SER A 38 0.40 -15.53 -2.03
CA SER A 38 0.35 -16.99 -2.09
C SER A 38 -0.90 -17.43 -2.83
N PRO A 39 -1.03 -18.71 -3.23
CA PRO A 39 -2.27 -19.23 -3.83
C PRO A 39 -3.52 -19.07 -2.97
N ALA A 40 -3.36 -18.96 -1.63
CA ALA A 40 -4.47 -18.70 -0.73
C ALA A 40 -5.05 -17.27 -0.88
N HIS A 41 -4.32 -16.34 -1.51
CA HIS A 41 -4.78 -14.96 -1.76
C HIS A 41 -5.64 -14.81 -3.02
N ARG A 42 -5.91 -15.88 -3.76
CA ARG A 42 -6.75 -15.82 -4.98
C ARG A 42 -8.12 -15.17 -4.75
N ALA A 43 -8.77 -15.47 -3.64
CA ALA A 43 -10.05 -14.84 -3.30
C ALA A 43 -9.95 -13.32 -3.15
N ALA A 44 -8.85 -12.81 -2.60
CA ALA A 44 -8.59 -11.38 -2.50
C ALA A 44 -8.31 -10.76 -3.88
N VAL A 45 -7.58 -11.47 -4.74
CA VAL A 45 -7.34 -11.04 -6.13
C VAL A 45 -8.66 -10.94 -6.89
N GLU A 46 -9.55 -11.94 -6.79
CA GLU A 46 -10.86 -11.88 -7.42
C GLU A 46 -11.74 -10.74 -6.88
N SER A 47 -11.72 -10.51 -5.56
CA SER A 47 -12.41 -9.37 -4.96
C SER A 47 -11.87 -8.04 -5.50
N ALA A 48 -10.56 -7.91 -5.66
CA ALA A 48 -9.94 -6.73 -6.24
C ALA A 48 -10.30 -6.54 -7.72
N ARG A 49 -10.42 -7.63 -8.50
CA ARG A 49 -10.89 -7.59 -9.90
C ARG A 49 -12.31 -7.04 -9.99
N VAL A 50 -13.24 -7.54 -9.17
CA VAL A 50 -14.62 -7.06 -9.12
C VAL A 50 -14.68 -5.57 -8.83
N ILE A 51 -13.91 -5.10 -7.83
CA ILE A 51 -13.85 -3.67 -7.49
C ILE A 51 -13.25 -2.85 -8.64
N ALA A 52 -12.17 -3.32 -9.25
CA ALA A 52 -11.54 -2.62 -10.37
C ALA A 52 -12.49 -2.49 -11.58
N GLU A 53 -13.26 -3.54 -11.87
CA GLU A 53 -14.29 -3.52 -12.93
C GLU A 53 -15.41 -2.51 -12.60
N GLN A 54 -15.96 -2.54 -11.38
CA GLN A 54 -16.99 -1.60 -10.94
C GLN A 54 -16.49 -0.15 -11.00
N MET A 55 -15.24 0.08 -10.67
CA MET A 55 -14.59 1.39 -10.73
C MET A 55 -14.07 1.75 -12.13
N LYS A 56 -14.22 0.87 -13.13
CA LYS A 56 -13.67 1.04 -14.49
C LYS A 56 -12.20 1.44 -14.45
N MET A 57 -11.40 0.64 -13.76
CA MET A 57 -10.01 0.91 -13.47
C MET A 57 -9.13 -0.28 -13.91
N PRO A 58 -8.03 -0.06 -14.64
CA PRO A 58 -7.05 -1.12 -14.89
C PRO A 58 -6.52 -1.69 -13.56
N LEU A 59 -6.30 -3.00 -13.50
CA LEU A 59 -5.75 -3.68 -12.34
C LEU A 59 -4.52 -4.51 -12.73
N HIS A 60 -3.41 -4.19 -12.09
CA HIS A 60 -2.16 -4.95 -12.18
C HIS A 60 -2.12 -6.00 -11.06
N VAL A 61 -1.90 -7.26 -11.42
CA VAL A 61 -1.70 -8.35 -10.45
C VAL A 61 -0.22 -8.72 -10.45
N ILE A 62 0.41 -8.66 -9.29
CA ILE A 62 1.81 -9.00 -9.11
C ILE A 62 1.90 -10.25 -8.25
N GLU A 63 2.30 -11.37 -8.83
CA GLU A 63 2.65 -12.58 -8.08
C GLU A 63 3.98 -12.37 -7.37
N CYS A 64 3.99 -12.59 -6.05
CA CYS A 64 5.19 -12.36 -5.22
C CYS A 64 5.35 -13.44 -4.12
N HIS A 65 5.01 -14.68 -4.47
CA HIS A 65 5.01 -15.80 -3.53
C HIS A 65 6.39 -16.03 -2.92
N ARG A 66 7.43 -16.00 -3.75
CA ARG A 66 8.80 -16.20 -3.32
C ARG A 66 9.30 -15.08 -2.41
N GLU A 67 9.12 -13.83 -2.83
CA GLU A 67 9.51 -12.65 -2.05
C GLU A 67 8.79 -12.61 -0.70
N PHE A 68 7.52 -12.99 -0.67
CA PHE A 68 6.74 -13.06 0.55
C PHE A 68 7.24 -14.17 1.48
N GLU A 69 7.53 -15.35 0.95
CA GLU A 69 8.09 -16.45 1.73
C GLU A 69 9.45 -16.07 2.34
N GLU A 70 10.38 -15.59 1.51
CA GLU A 70 11.74 -15.24 1.92
C GLU A 70 11.80 -14.08 2.92
N ASN A 71 11.03 -13.01 2.67
CA ASN A 71 11.11 -11.76 3.43
C ASN A 71 10.15 -11.69 4.63
N VAL A 72 9.10 -12.51 4.65
CA VAL A 72 8.06 -12.43 5.68
C VAL A 72 7.88 -13.75 6.41
N ILE A 73 7.58 -14.85 5.69
CA ILE A 73 7.20 -16.11 6.33
C ILE A 73 8.40 -16.74 7.06
N LEU A 74 9.54 -16.86 6.40
CA LEU A 74 10.73 -17.46 7.02
C LEU A 74 11.24 -16.65 8.22
N PRO A 75 11.36 -15.30 8.18
CA PRO A 75 11.67 -14.50 9.35
C PRO A 75 10.64 -14.64 10.47
N PHE A 76 9.35 -14.63 10.15
CA PHE A 76 8.26 -14.82 11.10
C PHE A 76 8.40 -16.14 11.87
N CYS A 77 8.61 -17.25 11.15
CA CYS A 77 8.82 -18.56 11.76
C CYS A 77 10.08 -18.60 12.65
N ARG A 78 11.15 -17.90 12.26
CA ARG A 78 12.38 -17.80 13.05
C ARG A 78 12.14 -17.10 14.37
N GLU A 79 11.46 -15.95 14.35
CA GLU A 79 11.13 -15.19 15.56
C GLU A 79 10.34 -16.04 16.57
N TYR A 80 9.34 -16.80 16.11
CA TYR A 80 8.60 -17.70 16.98
C TYR A 80 9.46 -18.82 17.57
N ARG A 81 10.35 -19.42 16.78
CA ARG A 81 11.29 -20.45 17.28
C ARG A 81 12.23 -19.92 18.36
N GLU A 82 12.52 -18.60 18.31
CA GLU A 82 13.37 -17.93 19.30
C GLU A 82 12.56 -17.34 20.47
N GLY A 83 11.25 -17.69 20.58
CA GLY A 83 10.38 -17.26 21.67
C GLY A 83 9.92 -15.82 21.60
N ARG A 84 10.06 -15.14 20.45
CA ARG A 84 9.56 -13.77 20.23
C ARG A 84 8.22 -13.77 19.51
N THR A 85 7.44 -12.71 19.71
CA THR A 85 6.16 -12.51 19.00
C THR A 85 6.34 -11.43 17.95
N PRO A 86 6.58 -11.79 16.67
CA PRO A 86 6.80 -10.82 15.60
C PRO A 86 5.52 -10.16 15.13
N ASN A 87 5.63 -8.93 14.59
CA ASN A 87 4.59 -8.31 13.77
C ASN A 87 5.00 -8.40 12.30
N PRO A 88 4.43 -9.34 11.52
CA PRO A 88 4.83 -9.56 10.13
C PRO A 88 4.54 -8.36 9.23
N CYS A 89 3.55 -7.51 9.54
CA CYS A 89 3.24 -6.33 8.74
C CYS A 89 4.38 -5.30 8.74
N ILE A 90 5.09 -5.17 9.87
CA ILE A 90 6.25 -4.26 9.98
C ILE A 90 7.42 -4.72 9.10
N LEU A 91 7.56 -6.03 8.88
CA LEU A 91 8.56 -6.58 7.97
C LEU A 91 8.07 -6.52 6.52
N CYS A 92 6.83 -6.95 6.26
CA CYS A 92 6.25 -7.05 4.94
C CYS A 92 6.17 -5.69 4.23
N ASN A 93 5.74 -4.64 4.93
CA ASN A 93 5.53 -3.34 4.30
C ASN A 93 6.79 -2.83 3.58
N PRO A 94 7.97 -2.65 4.22
CA PRO A 94 9.13 -2.10 3.53
C PRO A 94 9.80 -3.09 2.58
N SER A 95 9.86 -4.39 2.92
CA SER A 95 10.67 -5.37 2.20
C SER A 95 9.96 -6.06 1.03
N THR A 96 8.64 -6.12 1.06
CA THR A 96 7.85 -6.82 0.04
C THR A 96 6.79 -5.90 -0.56
N LYS A 97 5.80 -5.46 0.24
CA LYS A 97 4.65 -4.73 -0.27
C LYS A 97 5.05 -3.43 -0.98
N PHE A 98 5.65 -2.49 -0.27
CA PHE A 98 6.03 -1.20 -0.88
C PHE A 98 7.23 -1.32 -1.81
N ALA A 99 8.16 -2.26 -1.57
CA ALA A 99 9.26 -2.50 -2.49
C ALA A 99 8.74 -2.90 -3.88
N LEU A 100 7.81 -3.84 -3.96
CA LEU A 100 7.25 -4.32 -5.23
C LEU A 100 6.31 -3.30 -5.89
N ILE A 101 5.45 -2.62 -5.11
CA ILE A 101 4.54 -1.61 -5.66
C ILE A 101 5.33 -0.40 -6.19
N CYS A 102 6.34 0.10 -5.47
CA CYS A 102 7.17 1.21 -5.93
C CYS A 102 8.00 0.83 -7.17
N LYS A 103 8.51 -0.42 -7.22
CA LYS A 103 9.20 -0.93 -8.41
C LYS A 103 8.26 -0.95 -9.61
N ALA A 104 7.08 -1.54 -9.48
CA ALA A 104 6.08 -1.59 -10.55
C ALA A 104 5.65 -0.18 -10.98
N ALA A 105 5.45 0.75 -10.04
CA ALA A 105 5.12 2.13 -10.34
C ALA A 105 6.20 2.81 -11.18
N ALA A 106 7.47 2.61 -10.85
CA ALA A 106 8.59 3.16 -11.62
C ALA A 106 8.67 2.56 -13.03
N GLU A 107 8.51 1.24 -13.16
CA GLU A 107 8.54 0.53 -14.46
C GLU A 107 7.37 0.92 -15.37
N LEU A 108 6.20 1.19 -14.82
CA LEU A 108 4.98 1.56 -15.53
C LEU A 108 4.81 3.09 -15.71
N GLY A 109 5.72 3.89 -15.18
CA GLY A 109 5.72 5.35 -15.31
C GLY A 109 4.64 6.05 -14.47
N PHE A 110 4.35 5.54 -13.26
CA PHE A 110 3.51 6.22 -12.29
C PHE A 110 4.32 7.21 -11.46
N ASP A 111 3.71 8.35 -11.13
CA ASP A 111 4.33 9.38 -10.28
C ASP A 111 4.30 9.00 -8.79
N PHE A 112 3.21 8.33 -8.36
CA PHE A 112 2.96 7.98 -6.97
C PHE A 112 2.42 6.57 -6.81
N VAL A 113 2.54 6.05 -5.60
CA VAL A 113 1.83 4.88 -5.10
C VAL A 113 0.86 5.29 -4.01
N ALA A 114 -0.25 4.56 -3.84
CA ALA A 114 -1.20 4.86 -2.78
C ALA A 114 -1.72 3.59 -2.09
N THR A 115 -2.13 3.73 -0.84
CA THR A 115 -2.77 2.66 -0.08
C THR A 115 -3.87 3.20 0.81
N GLY A 116 -4.78 2.32 1.24
CA GLY A 116 -5.84 2.63 2.21
C GLY A 116 -5.39 2.58 3.68
N HIS A 117 -4.12 2.88 4.00
CA HIS A 117 -3.69 2.98 5.40
C HIS A 117 -4.12 4.32 6.01
N TYR A 118 -4.51 4.27 7.27
CA TYR A 118 -4.80 5.43 8.10
C TYR A 118 -3.52 5.97 8.73
N ALA A 119 -2.81 6.81 8.01
CA ALA A 119 -1.65 7.55 8.45
C ALA A 119 -1.50 8.77 7.54
N ARG A 120 -0.58 9.68 7.83
CA ARG A 120 -0.29 10.84 6.99
C ARG A 120 1.16 10.85 6.54
N VAL A 121 1.39 11.22 5.28
CA VAL A 121 2.72 11.51 4.75
C VAL A 121 2.80 12.97 4.35
N GLU A 122 3.71 13.71 4.95
CA GLU A 122 4.00 15.10 4.63
C GLU A 122 5.23 15.20 3.73
N HIS A 123 5.02 15.67 2.50
CA HIS A 123 6.10 15.93 1.55
C HIS A 123 6.66 17.34 1.79
N GLN A 124 7.91 17.42 2.23
CA GLN A 124 8.57 18.68 2.54
C GLN A 124 9.27 19.27 1.31
N SER A 125 9.45 20.59 1.30
CA SER A 125 10.07 21.34 0.19
C SER A 125 11.51 20.91 -0.16
N GLY A 126 12.18 20.18 0.72
CA GLY A 126 13.53 19.62 0.50
C GLY A 126 13.56 18.21 -0.07
N GLY A 127 12.41 17.65 -0.51
CA GLY A 127 12.32 16.28 -1.05
C GLY A 127 12.26 15.19 0.02
N THR A 128 12.27 15.58 1.31
CA THR A 128 12.07 14.64 2.43
C THR A 128 10.58 14.40 2.66
N ALA A 129 10.20 13.15 2.94
CA ALA A 129 8.86 12.79 3.34
C ALA A 129 8.83 12.35 4.80
N VAL A 130 7.86 12.85 5.57
CA VAL A 130 7.71 12.56 6.99
C VAL A 130 6.42 11.79 7.24
N LEU A 131 6.54 10.62 7.86
CA LEU A 131 5.39 9.84 8.29
C LEU A 131 4.85 10.42 9.61
N ARG A 132 3.54 10.67 9.64
CA ARG A 132 2.80 11.16 10.80
C ARG A 132 1.67 10.22 11.15
N LYS A 133 1.17 10.32 12.37
CA LYS A 133 -0.07 9.67 12.77
C LYS A 133 -1.25 10.20 11.98
N SER A 134 -2.28 9.38 11.82
CA SER A 134 -3.59 9.80 11.33
C SER A 134 -4.21 10.83 12.26
N ASP A 135 -5.02 11.74 11.71
CA ASP A 135 -5.82 12.67 12.52
C ASP A 135 -6.87 11.92 13.35
N CYS A 136 -7.33 10.75 12.87
CA CYS A 136 -8.14 9.81 13.65
C CYS A 136 -7.23 8.83 14.38
N LEU A 137 -6.84 9.15 15.62
CA LEU A 137 -5.89 8.37 16.41
C LEU A 137 -6.34 6.93 16.67
N GLU A 138 -7.64 6.67 16.78
CA GLU A 138 -8.21 5.33 16.99
C GLU A 138 -7.99 4.40 15.80
N ARG A 139 -7.72 4.98 14.62
CA ARG A 139 -7.48 4.26 13.36
C ARG A 139 -6.02 4.30 12.94
N ASP A 140 -5.18 5.02 13.66
CA ASP A 140 -3.79 5.22 13.26
C ASP A 140 -3.05 3.91 12.97
N GLN A 141 -2.45 3.85 11.79
CA GLN A 141 -1.66 2.72 11.31
C GLN A 141 -0.21 3.10 11.00
N SER A 142 0.22 4.29 11.43
CA SER A 142 1.60 4.74 11.23
C SER A 142 2.63 3.77 11.79
N TYR A 143 2.28 3.05 12.87
CA TYR A 143 3.13 2.02 13.50
C TYR A 143 3.45 0.83 12.58
N MET A 144 2.67 0.60 11.53
CA MET A 144 2.98 -0.43 10.53
C MET A 144 3.93 0.06 9.44
N LEU A 145 4.11 1.39 9.31
CA LEU A 145 4.79 2.05 8.19
C LEU A 145 6.13 2.71 8.58
N TYR A 146 6.48 2.75 9.86
CA TYR A 146 7.64 3.50 10.37
C TYR A 146 9.00 3.03 9.80
N ARG A 147 9.05 1.83 9.21
CA ARG A 147 10.26 1.28 8.59
C ARG A 147 10.36 1.56 7.09
N LEU A 148 9.41 2.27 6.51
CA LEU A 148 9.49 2.66 5.10
C LEU A 148 10.70 3.57 4.86
N THR A 149 11.39 3.34 3.75
CA THR A 149 12.53 4.18 3.34
C THR A 149 12.05 5.55 2.85
N GLN A 150 12.94 6.53 2.81
CA GLN A 150 12.62 7.85 2.24
C GLN A 150 12.17 7.76 0.77
N GLN A 151 12.78 6.86 0.00
CA GLN A 151 12.35 6.62 -1.38
C GLN A 151 10.92 6.11 -1.46
N GLN A 152 10.51 5.18 -0.58
CA GLN A 152 9.14 4.68 -0.52
C GLN A 152 8.17 5.76 -0.02
N LEU A 153 8.55 6.51 1.02
CA LEU A 153 7.71 7.59 1.56
C LEU A 153 7.51 8.73 0.57
N SER A 154 8.55 9.10 -0.20
CA SER A 154 8.45 10.19 -1.19
C SER A 154 7.48 9.91 -2.33
N MET A 155 7.22 8.63 -2.63
CA MET A 155 6.23 8.21 -3.63
C MET A 155 4.84 7.95 -3.03
N LEU A 156 4.69 7.92 -1.69
CA LEU A 156 3.50 7.41 -1.04
C LEU A 156 2.45 8.49 -0.80
N LEU A 157 1.20 8.17 -1.17
CA LEU A 157 -0.01 8.92 -0.83
C LEU A 157 -0.91 8.08 0.08
N LEU A 158 -1.43 8.68 1.14
CA LEU A 158 -2.33 8.06 2.11
C LEU A 158 -3.63 8.87 2.22
N PRO A 159 -4.60 8.66 1.30
CA PRO A 159 -5.77 9.53 1.18
C PRO A 159 -6.75 9.46 2.36
N LEU A 160 -6.60 8.48 3.25
CA LEU A 160 -7.51 8.26 4.39
C LEU A 160 -7.06 8.94 5.68
N GLU A 161 -6.03 9.78 5.65
CA GLU A 161 -5.40 10.38 6.83
C GLU A 161 -6.36 11.07 7.80
N GLY A 162 -7.38 11.78 7.29
CA GLY A 162 -8.37 12.54 8.06
C GLY A 162 -9.71 11.85 8.25
N LEU A 163 -9.87 10.60 7.79
CA LEU A 163 -11.16 9.91 7.82
C LEU A 163 -11.32 9.01 9.05
N GLY A 164 -12.45 9.16 9.75
CA GLY A 164 -12.96 8.19 10.71
C GLY A 164 -13.99 7.26 10.04
N LYS A 165 -14.16 6.04 10.56
CA LYS A 165 -15.36 5.23 10.27
C LYS A 165 -16.45 5.68 11.25
N THR A 166 -17.50 6.27 10.72
CA THR A 166 -18.77 6.46 11.48
C THR A 166 -19.56 5.17 11.49
#